data_5297b24a92e92629d39eafd9410f534a
#
_entry.id   5297b24a92e92629d39eafd9410f534a
#
_cell.length_a   1.000
_cell.length_b   1.000
_cell.length_c   1.000
_cell.angle_alpha   90.00
_cell.angle_beta   90.00
_cell.angle_gamma   90.00
#
_symmetry.space_group_name_H-M   'P 1'
#
loop_
_entity.id
_entity.type
_entity.pdbx_description
1 polymer ?
#
loop_
_entity_poly.entity_id
_entity_poly.type
_entity_poly.pdbx_seq_one_letter_code
_entity_poly.pdbx_strand_id
1 'polypeptide(L)'
;KTRMFDSLIEFIEDSLITRINLILKDEKETMARLRLIVQLILGFGERNPGLTRILTGHALMFEQDRLQGRINQLFERIEVQLRQVMRERKMREGEGFETDEALLASQLLAFCEGILSRYVRSEFRFRPTADFDIRWPLLAAQLV
;
A
#
# COMPACT_ATOMS: atom_id res chain seq x y z
N LYS A 1 -14.30 3.47 22.60
CA LYS A 1 -12.94 3.53 22.00
C LYS A 1 -12.77 2.50 20.89
N THR A 2 -13.22 1.26 21.14
CA THR A 2 -13.12 0.18 20.16
C THR A 2 -13.82 0.54 18.85
N ARG A 3 -15.03 1.10 18.94
CA ARG A 3 -15.79 1.49 17.75
C ARG A 3 -15.13 2.62 16.97
N MET A 4 -14.44 3.52 17.68
CA MET A 4 -13.75 4.63 17.03
C MET A 4 -12.63 4.11 16.13
N PHE A 5 -11.80 3.19 16.64
CA PHE A 5 -10.72 2.61 15.84
C PHE A 5 -11.25 1.75 14.70
N ASP A 6 -12.34 1.00 14.94
CA ASP A 6 -12.99 0.22 13.89
C ASP A 6 -13.46 1.14 12.76
N SER A 7 -14.10 2.26 13.10
CA SER A 7 -14.57 3.23 12.11
C SER A 7 -13.42 3.85 11.33
N LEU A 8 -12.31 4.14 12.00
CA LEU A 8 -11.13 4.69 11.35
C LEU A 8 -10.51 3.70 10.37
N ILE A 9 -10.38 2.44 10.77
CA ILE A 9 -9.84 1.41 9.90
C ILE A 9 -10.75 1.19 8.70
N GLU A 10 -12.07 1.19 8.91
CA GLU A 10 -13.05 1.08 7.85
C GLU A 10 -12.94 2.25 6.87
N PHE A 11 -12.76 3.46 7.37
CA PHE A 11 -12.56 4.65 6.54
C PHE A 11 -11.29 4.51 5.68
N ILE A 12 -10.19 4.05 6.28
CA ILE A 12 -8.94 3.85 5.55
C ILE A 12 -9.14 2.81 4.46
N GLU A 13 -9.77 1.69 4.80
CA GLU A 13 -10.02 0.60 3.87
C GLU A 13 -10.86 1.07 2.69
N ASP A 14 -11.98 1.74 2.97
CA ASP A 14 -12.86 2.24 1.91
C ASP A 14 -12.15 3.26 1.03
N SER A 15 -11.40 4.17 1.64
CA SER A 15 -10.67 5.20 0.90
C SER A 15 -9.64 4.58 -0.05
N LEU A 16 -8.84 3.65 0.44
CA LEU A 16 -7.77 3.06 -0.36
C LEU A 16 -8.33 2.12 -1.43
N ILE A 17 -9.23 1.21 -1.07
CA ILE A 17 -9.76 0.22 -2.01
C ILE A 17 -10.57 0.90 -3.12
N THR A 18 -11.38 1.90 -2.77
CA THR A 18 -12.15 2.62 -3.78
C THR A 18 -11.23 3.30 -4.80
N ARG A 19 -10.16 3.94 -4.33
CA ARG A 19 -9.22 4.63 -5.22
C ARG A 19 -8.39 3.66 -6.04
N ILE A 20 -8.02 2.51 -5.47
CA ILE A 20 -7.35 1.46 -6.24
C ILE A 20 -8.25 1.01 -7.39
N ASN A 21 -9.54 0.80 -7.12
CA ASN A 21 -10.48 0.39 -8.15
C ASN A 21 -10.60 1.44 -9.25
N LEU A 22 -10.56 2.73 -8.91
CA LEU A 22 -10.57 3.81 -9.89
C LEU A 22 -9.32 3.78 -10.76
N ILE A 23 -8.16 3.55 -10.16
CA ILE A 23 -6.89 3.40 -10.90
C ILE A 23 -7.01 2.26 -11.91
N LEU A 24 -7.53 1.11 -11.47
CA LEU A 24 -7.65 -0.07 -12.33
C LEU A 24 -8.64 0.17 -13.47
N LYS A 25 -9.64 1.01 -13.26
CA LYS A 25 -10.60 1.36 -14.29
C LYS A 25 -9.98 2.25 -15.37
N ASP A 26 -9.19 3.24 -14.96
CA ASP A 26 -8.68 4.27 -15.85
C ASP A 26 -7.34 3.92 -16.48
N GLU A 27 -6.47 3.21 -15.77
CA GLU A 27 -5.14 2.86 -16.24
C GLU A 27 -5.08 1.38 -16.61
N LYS A 28 -4.49 1.06 -17.76
CA LYS A 28 -4.47 -0.33 -18.26
C LYS A 28 -3.08 -0.96 -18.27
N GLU A 29 -2.01 -0.17 -18.27
CA GLU A 29 -0.67 -0.72 -18.28
C GLU A 29 -0.24 -1.14 -16.88
N THR A 30 0.37 -2.33 -16.77
CA THR A 30 0.70 -2.95 -15.49
C THR A 30 1.62 -2.09 -14.63
N MET A 31 2.76 -1.65 -15.18
CA MET A 31 3.73 -0.88 -14.39
C MET A 31 3.15 0.47 -13.97
N ALA A 32 2.35 1.09 -14.83
CA ALA A 32 1.67 2.34 -14.49
C ALA A 32 0.65 2.13 -13.37
N ARG A 33 -0.09 1.02 -13.40
CA ARG A 33 -1.00 0.67 -12.32
C ARG A 33 -0.28 0.52 -10.99
N LEU A 34 0.83 -0.21 -10.99
CA LEU A 34 1.61 -0.45 -9.78
C LEU A 34 2.17 0.86 -9.22
N ARG A 35 2.69 1.72 -10.10
CA ARG A 35 3.20 3.03 -9.70
C ARG A 35 2.12 3.85 -9.02
N LEU A 36 0.95 3.92 -9.63
CA LEU A 36 -0.17 4.72 -9.10
C LEU A 36 -0.68 4.17 -7.76
N ILE A 37 -0.72 2.84 -7.61
CA ILE A 37 -1.16 2.23 -6.34
C ILE A 37 -0.15 2.54 -5.23
N VAL A 38 1.14 2.39 -5.50
CA VAL A 38 2.18 2.71 -4.52
C VAL A 38 2.09 4.20 -4.14
N GLN A 39 1.98 5.07 -5.14
CA GLN A 39 1.88 6.51 -4.91
C GLN A 39 0.63 6.85 -4.08
N LEU A 40 -0.48 6.17 -4.33
CA LEU A 40 -1.71 6.35 -3.57
C LEU A 40 -1.49 5.99 -2.09
N ILE A 41 -0.89 4.85 -1.81
CA ILE A 41 -0.66 4.38 -0.44
C ILE A 41 0.25 5.37 0.31
N LEU A 42 1.37 5.74 -0.30
CA LEU A 42 2.31 6.65 0.32
C LEU A 42 1.70 8.04 0.52
N GLY A 43 0.98 8.54 -0.47
CA GLY A 43 0.33 9.84 -0.40
C GLY A 43 -0.78 9.88 0.64
N PHE A 44 -1.56 8.79 0.74
CA PHE A 44 -2.59 8.68 1.77
C PHE A 44 -1.97 8.75 3.17
N GLY A 45 -0.89 7.99 3.38
CA GLY A 45 -0.19 8.00 4.66
C GLY A 45 0.37 9.38 5.00
N GLU A 46 0.93 10.05 4.02
CA GLU A 46 1.51 11.37 4.22
C GLU A 46 0.47 12.41 4.61
N ARG A 47 -0.72 12.34 4.00
CA ARG A 47 -1.82 13.27 4.28
C ARG A 47 -2.57 12.94 5.57
N ASN A 48 -2.36 11.77 6.12
CA ASN A 48 -3.12 11.29 7.29
C ASN A 48 -2.17 10.73 8.36
N PRO A 49 -1.34 11.56 8.97
CA PRO A 49 -0.33 11.07 9.92
C PRO A 49 -0.91 10.33 11.12
N GLY A 50 -2.06 10.79 11.63
CA GLY A 50 -2.72 10.10 12.73
C GLY A 50 -3.17 8.69 12.37
N LEU A 51 -3.75 8.52 11.18
CA LEU A 51 -4.16 7.21 10.69
C LEU A 51 -2.95 6.33 10.41
N THR A 52 -1.85 6.91 9.94
CA THR A 52 -0.63 6.17 9.67
C THR A 52 -0.03 5.60 10.95
N ARG A 53 -0.12 6.32 12.07
CA ARG A 53 0.28 5.79 13.37
C ARG A 53 -0.51 4.53 13.73
N ILE A 54 -1.80 4.51 13.41
CA ILE A 54 -2.64 3.34 13.64
C ILE A 54 -2.19 2.18 12.74
N LEU A 55 -2.01 2.45 11.45
CA LEU A 55 -1.62 1.44 10.47
C LEU A 55 -0.27 0.78 10.78
N THR A 56 0.66 1.56 11.31
CA THR A 56 2.00 1.05 11.63
C THR A 56 2.08 0.46 13.04
N GLY A 57 0.96 0.41 13.76
CA GLY A 57 0.90 -0.19 15.10
C GLY A 57 1.40 0.71 16.23
N HIS A 58 1.78 1.94 15.93
CA HIS A 58 2.36 2.83 16.96
C HIS A 58 1.33 3.42 17.92
N ALA A 59 0.05 3.41 17.55
CA ALA A 59 -1.02 4.01 18.35
C ALA A 59 -1.86 2.99 19.12
N LEU A 60 -1.66 1.69 18.89
CA LEU A 60 -2.50 0.66 19.46
C LEU A 60 -1.81 0.04 20.69
N MET A 61 -2.04 0.63 21.86
CA MET A 61 -1.48 0.11 23.11
C MET A 61 -2.44 -0.85 23.82
N PHE A 62 -3.75 -0.65 23.64
CA PHE A 62 -4.78 -1.49 24.22
C PHE A 62 -5.64 -2.07 23.11
N GLU A 63 -6.22 -3.23 23.30
CA GLU A 63 -7.00 -3.96 22.29
C GLU A 63 -6.20 -4.26 21.02
N GLN A 64 -4.89 -4.35 21.16
CA GLN A 64 -3.94 -4.45 20.08
C GLN A 64 -4.21 -5.65 19.18
N ASP A 65 -4.53 -6.80 19.77
CA ASP A 65 -4.66 -8.05 19.02
C ASP A 65 -5.81 -8.00 18.00
N ARG A 66 -6.97 -7.49 18.40
CA ARG A 66 -8.13 -7.44 17.52
C ARG A 66 -7.94 -6.39 16.40
N LEU A 67 -7.49 -5.21 16.77
CA LEU A 67 -7.28 -4.14 15.80
C LEU A 67 -6.11 -4.45 14.89
N GLN A 68 -5.06 -5.07 15.43
CA GLN A 68 -3.94 -5.52 14.61
C GLN A 68 -4.40 -6.53 13.57
N GLY A 69 -5.34 -7.42 13.93
CA GLY A 69 -5.92 -8.36 12.98
C GLY A 69 -6.64 -7.65 11.83
N ARG A 70 -7.39 -6.59 12.14
CA ARG A 70 -8.07 -5.81 11.11
C ARG A 70 -7.09 -5.08 10.20
N ILE A 71 -6.04 -4.54 10.77
CA ILE A 71 -4.98 -3.88 10.00
C ILE A 71 -4.30 -4.88 9.07
N ASN A 72 -4.00 -6.07 9.57
CA ASN A 72 -3.42 -7.13 8.76
C ASN A 72 -4.32 -7.52 7.60
N GLN A 73 -5.64 -7.58 7.83
CA GLN A 73 -6.60 -7.88 6.77
C GLN A 73 -6.62 -6.79 5.70
N LEU A 74 -6.51 -5.53 6.11
CA LEU A 74 -6.45 -4.41 5.16
C LEU A 74 -5.22 -4.53 4.26
N PHE A 75 -4.05 -4.74 4.86
CA PHE A 75 -2.81 -4.89 4.08
C PHE A 75 -2.88 -6.12 3.18
N GLU A 76 -3.48 -7.20 3.66
CA GLU A 76 -3.67 -8.41 2.86
C GLU A 76 -4.54 -8.14 1.64
N ARG A 77 -5.61 -7.37 1.79
CA ARG A 77 -6.46 -6.98 0.66
C ARG A 77 -5.68 -6.17 -0.37
N ILE A 78 -4.84 -5.25 0.09
CA ILE A 78 -4.01 -4.45 -0.81
C ILE A 78 -3.02 -5.35 -1.54
N GLU A 79 -2.40 -6.28 -0.82
CA GLU A 79 -1.44 -7.22 -1.41
C GLU A 79 -2.10 -8.09 -2.48
N VAL A 80 -3.31 -8.56 -2.23
CA VAL A 80 -4.08 -9.33 -3.21
C VAL A 80 -4.34 -8.51 -4.48
N GLN A 81 -4.67 -7.22 -4.33
CA GLN A 81 -4.87 -6.35 -5.48
C GLN A 81 -3.58 -6.18 -6.29
N LEU A 82 -2.45 -5.98 -5.62
CA LEU A 82 -1.15 -5.86 -6.29
C LEU A 82 -0.81 -7.14 -7.05
N ARG A 83 -1.01 -8.29 -6.41
CA ARG A 83 -0.75 -9.60 -7.02
C ARG A 83 -1.62 -9.81 -8.24
N GLN A 84 -2.89 -9.43 -8.16
CA GLN A 84 -3.81 -9.59 -9.29
C GLN A 84 -3.39 -8.70 -10.47
N VAL A 85 -3.01 -7.46 -10.20
CA VAL A 85 -2.49 -6.57 -11.24
C VAL A 85 -1.29 -7.19 -11.94
N MET A 86 -0.38 -7.78 -11.19
CA MET A 86 0.82 -8.41 -11.75
C MET A 86 0.48 -9.64 -12.58
N ARG A 87 -0.48 -10.46 -12.12
CA ARG A 87 -0.88 -11.67 -12.84
C ARG A 87 -1.58 -11.37 -14.15
N GLU A 88 -2.27 -10.25 -14.24
CA GLU A 88 -2.95 -9.85 -15.47
C GLU A 88 -2.01 -9.37 -16.56
N ARG A 89 -0.76 -9.08 -16.22
CA ARG A 89 0.20 -8.53 -17.19
C ARG A 89 0.37 -9.40 -18.43
N LYS A 90 0.49 -10.71 -18.23
CA LYS A 90 0.70 -11.64 -19.35
C LYS A 90 -0.47 -11.61 -20.33
N MET A 91 -1.69 -11.58 -19.82
CA MET A 91 -2.88 -11.53 -20.68
C MET A 91 -3.03 -10.20 -21.38
N ARG A 92 -2.72 -9.10 -20.70
CA ARG A 92 -2.91 -7.76 -21.24
C ARG A 92 -1.79 -7.32 -22.16
N GLU A 93 -0.55 -7.68 -21.82
CA GLU A 93 0.63 -7.16 -22.52
C GLU A 93 1.43 -8.25 -23.25
N GLY A 94 1.01 -9.50 -23.10
CA GLY A 94 1.68 -10.62 -23.77
C GLY A 94 2.94 -11.12 -23.07
N GLU A 95 3.38 -10.43 -22.03
CA GLU A 95 4.61 -10.76 -21.31
C GLU A 95 4.38 -10.61 -19.81
N GLY A 96 4.63 -11.66 -19.05
CA GLY A 96 4.49 -11.67 -17.60
C GLY A 96 5.80 -11.43 -16.88
N PHE A 97 5.77 -11.56 -15.56
CA PHE A 97 6.97 -11.49 -14.72
C PHE A 97 7.63 -12.88 -14.65
N GLU A 98 8.94 -12.89 -14.56
CA GLU A 98 9.68 -14.15 -14.35
C GLU A 98 9.61 -14.61 -12.91
N THR A 99 9.62 -13.65 -11.96
CA THR A 99 9.52 -13.93 -10.54
C THR A 99 8.05 -14.15 -10.15
N ASP A 100 7.82 -14.97 -9.14
CA ASP A 100 6.47 -15.21 -8.61
C ASP A 100 5.80 -13.89 -8.22
N GLU A 101 4.63 -13.64 -8.76
CA GLU A 101 3.88 -12.41 -8.54
C GLU A 101 3.53 -12.21 -7.06
N ALA A 102 3.31 -13.30 -6.31
CA ALA A 102 3.04 -13.18 -4.89
C ALA A 102 4.24 -12.58 -4.14
N LEU A 103 5.46 -12.97 -4.52
CA LEU A 103 6.68 -12.40 -3.93
C LEU A 103 6.86 -10.94 -4.32
N LEU A 104 6.63 -10.62 -5.59
CA LEU A 104 6.77 -9.25 -6.07
C LEU A 104 5.77 -8.32 -5.38
N ALA A 105 4.52 -8.78 -5.22
CA ALA A 105 3.51 -8.00 -4.51
C ALA A 105 3.90 -7.78 -3.05
N SER A 106 4.43 -8.82 -2.41
CA SER A 106 4.92 -8.73 -1.04
C SER A 106 6.05 -7.71 -0.91
N GLN A 107 6.98 -7.69 -1.87
CA GLN A 107 8.08 -6.73 -1.88
C GLN A 107 7.58 -5.29 -2.01
N LEU A 108 6.62 -5.05 -2.89
CA LEU A 108 6.06 -3.70 -3.05
C LEU A 108 5.34 -3.25 -1.79
N LEU A 109 4.54 -4.13 -1.19
CA LEU A 109 3.83 -3.77 0.03
C LEU A 109 4.80 -3.53 1.17
N ALA A 110 5.82 -4.38 1.32
CA ALA A 110 6.85 -4.20 2.34
C ALA A 110 7.56 -2.86 2.20
N PHE A 111 7.83 -2.44 0.97
CA PHE A 111 8.39 -1.12 0.72
C PHE A 111 7.48 -0.03 1.26
N CYS A 112 6.19 -0.10 0.94
CA CYS A 112 5.21 0.89 1.41
C CYS A 112 5.15 0.92 2.92
N GLU A 113 5.08 -0.25 3.56
CA GLU A 113 5.03 -0.34 5.02
C GLU A 113 6.28 0.25 5.65
N GLY A 114 7.45 -0.04 5.08
CA GLY A 114 8.71 0.51 5.58
C GLY A 114 8.77 2.03 5.49
N ILE A 115 8.33 2.59 4.38
CA ILE A 115 8.29 4.04 4.19
C ILE A 115 7.32 4.69 5.18
N LEU A 116 6.13 4.12 5.35
CA LEU A 116 5.13 4.66 6.29
C LEU A 116 5.62 4.57 7.72
N SER A 117 6.29 3.47 8.09
CA SER A 117 6.87 3.31 9.41
C SER A 117 7.96 4.36 9.66
N ARG A 118 8.80 4.61 8.66
CA ARG A 118 9.84 5.64 8.76
C ARG A 118 9.23 7.03 8.93
N TYR A 119 8.12 7.31 8.26
CA TYR A 119 7.40 8.57 8.41
C TYR A 119 7.01 8.80 9.87
N VAL A 120 6.36 7.80 10.48
CA VAL A 120 5.95 7.88 11.89
C VAL A 120 7.16 7.96 12.80
N ARG A 121 8.17 7.12 12.59
CA ARG A 121 9.38 7.08 13.43
C ARG A 121 10.17 8.38 13.39
N SER A 122 10.15 9.07 12.26
CA SER A 122 10.85 10.35 12.10
C SER A 122 10.02 11.54 12.61
N GLU A 123 8.95 11.29 13.32
CA GLU A 123 8.01 12.32 13.77
C GLU A 123 7.46 13.13 12.61
N PHE A 124 7.10 12.40 11.54
CA PHE A 124 6.49 12.93 10.32
C PHE A 124 7.38 13.86 9.51
N ARG A 125 8.70 13.78 9.71
CA ARG A 125 9.67 14.58 8.94
C ARG A 125 10.04 13.94 7.62
N PHE A 126 10.16 12.63 7.60
CA PHE A 126 10.46 11.89 6.38
C PHE A 126 9.17 11.66 5.60
N ARG A 127 8.93 12.51 4.60
CA ARG A 127 7.68 12.46 3.84
C ARG A 127 7.66 11.24 2.91
N PRO A 128 6.61 10.41 2.97
CA PRO A 128 6.52 9.18 2.16
C PRO A 128 6.66 9.41 0.66
N THR A 129 6.16 10.51 0.12
CA THR A 129 6.23 10.77 -1.32
C THR A 129 7.48 11.53 -1.74
N ALA A 130 8.38 11.86 -0.79
CA ALA A 130 9.62 12.54 -1.12
C ALA A 130 10.45 11.69 -2.09
N ASP A 131 10.91 12.32 -3.16
CA ASP A 131 11.76 11.69 -4.18
C ASP A 131 11.09 10.51 -4.87
N PHE A 132 9.77 10.46 -4.92
CA PHE A 132 9.05 9.33 -5.49
C PHE A 132 9.42 9.10 -6.96
N ASP A 133 9.60 10.18 -7.72
CA ASP A 133 9.96 10.09 -9.15
C ASP A 133 11.33 9.45 -9.36
N ILE A 134 12.19 9.49 -8.34
CA ILE A 134 13.52 8.88 -8.39
C ILE A 134 13.45 7.46 -7.81
N ARG A 135 12.67 7.29 -6.74
CA ARG A 135 12.54 5.98 -6.06
C ARG A 135 11.79 4.96 -6.89
N TRP A 136 10.75 5.40 -7.59
CA TRP A 136 9.93 4.45 -8.34
C TRP A 136 10.72 3.69 -9.41
N PRO A 137 11.55 4.34 -10.26
CA PRO A 137 12.35 3.57 -11.21
C PRO A 137 13.26 2.53 -10.55
N LEU A 138 13.79 2.83 -9.36
CA LEU A 138 14.62 1.87 -8.63
C LEU A 138 13.81 0.65 -8.19
N LEU A 139 12.59 0.87 -7.72
CA LEU A 139 11.69 -0.22 -7.38
C LEU A 139 11.29 -1.01 -8.61
N ALA A 140 10.88 -0.31 -9.66
CA ALA A 140 10.40 -0.94 -10.88
C ALA A 140 11.46 -1.84 -11.51
N ALA A 141 12.72 -1.45 -11.43
CA ALA A 141 13.82 -2.24 -11.97
C ALA A 141 13.97 -3.61 -11.30
N GLN A 142 13.44 -3.76 -10.08
CA GLN A 142 13.49 -5.03 -9.37
C GLN A 142 12.29 -5.93 -9.69
N LEU A 143 11.29 -5.40 -10.39
CA LEU A 143 10.09 -6.15 -10.73
C LEU A 143 10.30 -6.86 -12.07
N VAL A 144 10.93 -7.99 -11.99
CA VAL A 144 11.23 -8.84 -13.15
C VAL A 144 10.59 -10.24 -12.98
#